data_1d782d871adac9163064e3f727879c06
#
_entry.id   1d782d871adac9163064e3f727879c06
#
_cell.length_a   1.000
_cell.length_b   1.000
_cell.length_c   1.000
_cell.angle_alpha   90.00
_cell.angle_beta   90.00
_cell.angle_gamma   90.00
#
_symmetry.space_group_name_H-M   'P 1'
#
loop_
_entity.id
_entity.type
_entity.pdbx_description
1 polymer ?
#
loop_
_entity_poly.entity_id
_entity_poly.type
_entity_poly.pdbx_seq_one_letter_code
_entity_poly.pdbx_strand_id
1 'polypeptide(L)'
;MCKYIHRSNEKEKMNERARFRVEHLSRSVMRDYDDAKELDGGADSVFFSSSGKERTNALRRNACSARREARPKPGGGAGVLDVTDSRTGRKYQIPISEDGTVNASAFKDIKAGGDGNGLVLYDPGYTNTSPCVSRISFIDGNKGILRYRGYPIETLAEKSSYLECAFCVIYGNLPTANQLADWREAISRHSALPIPVINTIEALPHDAHPMGVILAGLNALSVFHPEQNPALAGNGIYQNRDVQDKQIVRILGKMTTLAAHAYHRNTGRKPAPPNARLSYAENFLYMLDAGLDISHRPNPKLAKALDTMFLLHAEHEMNCSTAACRHLASSGVDVYSAVAGAVAALYGPLHGGANEAVLRMLERIGSVENIPDFIERVKRKEVKMFGFGHRVYKNFDPRANVIRGIAEEVFSLVGRDPLIDVAVALEKHARTDEYFIKRKLYPNVDFYSGLVYRALGFPPEFFTVLFAIPRAAGYLAHWREQLVDPDLKIARPQQVYKGEWLRDYPEINQRDERQEHMGVVRASNATRRRMAGTRGGTGFLRDPASHIVATKEISLSTKGWGSSAGEQGSSGIEHFC
;
A
#
# COMPACT_ATOMS: atom_id res chain seq x y z
N MET A 1 4.50 -24.27 62.02
CA MET A 1 5.48 -23.21 61.73
C MET A 1 6.56 -23.65 60.74
N CYS A 2 7.14 -24.87 60.81
CA CYS A 2 8.18 -25.31 59.85
C CYS A 2 7.77 -25.46 58.36
N LYS A 3 6.51 -25.75 58.03
CA LYS A 3 6.05 -25.88 56.65
C LYS A 3 5.85 -24.52 55.93
N TYR A 4 5.77 -23.42 56.65
CA TYR A 4 5.63 -22.08 56.07
C TYR A 4 6.99 -21.45 55.70
N ILE A 5 8.03 -21.75 56.46
CA ILE A 5 9.39 -21.27 56.23
C ILE A 5 10.01 -21.96 55.01
N HIS A 6 9.69 -23.25 54.77
CA HIS A 6 10.21 -23.96 53.59
C HIS A 6 9.63 -23.48 52.26
N ARG A 7 8.36 -23.09 52.23
CA ARG A 7 7.71 -22.51 51.04
C ARG A 7 8.15 -21.06 50.72
N SER A 8 8.57 -20.31 51.74
CA SER A 8 9.13 -18.96 51.55
C SER A 8 10.51 -19.04 50.88
N ASN A 9 11.37 -19.93 51.33
CA ASN A 9 12.73 -20.13 50.77
C ASN A 9 12.71 -20.68 49.32
N GLU A 10 11.74 -21.51 48.97
CA GLU A 10 11.60 -21.99 47.59
C GLU A 10 11.13 -20.89 46.60
N LYS A 11 10.22 -20.02 47.07
CA LYS A 11 9.78 -18.85 46.28
C LYS A 11 10.91 -17.82 46.08
N GLU A 12 11.73 -17.59 47.12
CA GLU A 12 12.89 -16.71 46.99
C GLU A 12 13.94 -17.29 46.02
N LYS A 13 14.27 -18.56 46.12
CA LYS A 13 15.20 -19.23 45.19
C LYS A 13 14.65 -19.30 43.75
N MET A 14 13.34 -19.43 43.58
CA MET A 14 12.72 -19.33 42.25
C MET A 14 12.79 -17.93 41.69
N ASN A 15 12.58 -16.90 42.51
CA ASN A 15 12.71 -15.50 42.07
C ASN A 15 14.16 -15.11 41.76
N GLU A 16 15.15 -15.59 42.53
CA GLU A 16 16.57 -15.39 42.22
C GLU A 16 16.97 -16.09 40.89
N ARG A 17 16.52 -17.33 40.68
CA ARG A 17 16.77 -18.01 39.39
C ARG A 17 16.07 -17.35 38.21
N ALA A 18 14.91 -16.76 38.41
CA ALA A 18 14.21 -15.98 37.39
C ALA A 18 14.94 -14.66 37.08
N ARG A 19 15.41 -13.95 38.13
CA ARG A 19 16.24 -12.73 37.97
C ARG A 19 17.57 -13.05 37.27
N PHE A 20 18.25 -14.11 37.63
CA PHE A 20 19.51 -14.55 37.00
C PHE A 20 19.31 -14.93 35.52
N ARG A 21 18.18 -15.59 35.17
CA ARG A 21 17.82 -15.87 33.77
C ARG A 21 17.53 -14.60 32.96
N VAL A 22 16.83 -13.63 33.55
CA VAL A 22 16.55 -12.36 32.90
C VAL A 22 17.82 -11.54 32.69
N GLU A 23 18.72 -11.48 33.67
CA GLU A 23 20.03 -10.83 33.52
C GLU A 23 20.95 -11.52 32.51
N HIS A 24 20.95 -12.85 32.46
CA HIS A 24 21.75 -13.61 31.48
C HIS A 24 21.20 -13.46 30.06
N LEU A 25 19.87 -13.44 29.88
CA LEU A 25 19.21 -13.18 28.61
C LEU A 25 19.44 -11.73 28.17
N SER A 26 19.37 -10.76 29.09
CA SER A 26 19.65 -9.37 28.74
C SER A 26 21.12 -9.13 28.33
N ARG A 27 22.06 -9.82 28.98
CA ARG A 27 23.50 -9.74 28.60
C ARG A 27 23.81 -10.46 27.27
N SER A 28 23.12 -11.55 26.95
CA SER A 28 23.23 -12.21 25.65
C SER A 28 22.65 -11.34 24.54
N VAL A 29 21.44 -10.79 24.76
CA VAL A 29 20.78 -9.88 23.81
C VAL A 29 21.59 -8.59 23.60
N MET A 30 22.26 -8.09 24.66
CA MET A 30 23.13 -6.91 24.53
C MET A 30 24.43 -7.21 23.79
N ARG A 31 25.03 -8.39 23.93
CA ARG A 31 26.22 -8.78 23.14
C ARG A 31 25.88 -8.90 21.65
N ASP A 32 24.78 -9.59 21.33
CA ASP A 32 24.31 -9.69 19.93
C ASP A 32 23.91 -8.32 19.36
N TYR A 33 23.50 -7.37 20.21
CA TYR A 33 23.20 -5.99 19.84
C TYR A 33 24.47 -5.15 19.60
N ASP A 34 25.51 -5.34 20.41
CA ASP A 34 26.79 -4.66 20.26
C ASP A 34 27.58 -5.18 19.04
N ASP A 35 27.55 -6.50 18.78
CA ASP A 35 28.10 -7.09 17.55
C ASP A 35 27.37 -6.61 16.29
N ALA A 36 26.05 -6.39 16.37
CA ALA A 36 25.27 -5.76 15.29
C ALA A 36 25.60 -4.26 15.12
N LYS A 37 25.99 -3.57 16.20
CA LYS A 37 26.45 -2.17 16.15
C LYS A 37 27.84 -2.03 15.52
N GLU A 38 28.75 -2.96 15.77
CA GLU A 38 30.07 -2.93 15.13
C GLU A 38 29.98 -3.17 13.61
N LEU A 39 29.03 -3.96 13.15
CA LEU A 39 28.75 -4.15 11.72
C LEU A 39 28.04 -2.94 11.06
N ASP A 40 27.28 -2.17 11.82
CA ASP A 40 26.54 -0.99 11.34
C ASP A 40 27.35 0.32 11.49
N GLY A 41 28.35 0.36 12.36
CA GLY A 41 29.10 1.55 12.78
C GLY A 41 30.15 2.06 11.79
N GLY A 42 30.51 1.27 10.76
CA GLY A 42 31.63 1.59 9.86
C GLY A 42 31.26 2.26 8.52
N ALA A 43 30.00 2.37 8.17
CA ALA A 43 29.57 2.78 6.83
C ALA A 43 28.77 4.11 6.76
N ASP A 44 28.39 4.67 7.89
CA ASP A 44 27.43 5.78 7.94
C ASP A 44 28.00 7.19 7.65
N SER A 45 29.33 7.35 7.56
CA SER A 45 29.95 8.69 7.43
C SER A 45 30.24 9.15 6.00
N VAL A 46 29.97 8.32 4.97
CA VAL A 46 30.38 8.63 3.60
C VAL A 46 29.27 9.26 2.75
N PHE A 47 28.00 9.11 3.13
CA PHE A 47 26.91 9.50 2.24
C PHE A 47 26.61 11.01 2.19
N PHE A 48 26.85 11.77 3.26
CA PHE A 48 26.52 13.20 3.29
C PHE A 48 27.54 14.01 4.09
N SER A 49 28.76 14.14 3.60
CA SER A 49 29.67 15.13 4.15
C SER A 49 29.20 16.54 3.80
N SER A 50 29.00 17.30 4.83
CA SER A 50 28.49 18.65 4.87
C SER A 50 29.36 19.68 4.13
N SER A 51 29.13 19.85 2.85
CA SER A 51 29.50 21.09 2.14
C SER A 51 28.26 21.73 1.48
N GLY A 52 27.15 21.69 2.20
CA GLY A 52 25.79 21.91 1.66
C GLY A 52 25.39 23.35 1.43
N LYS A 53 26.12 24.38 1.85
CA LYS A 53 25.68 25.77 1.62
C LYS A 53 26.16 26.37 0.30
N GLU A 54 27.26 25.94 -0.26
CA GLU A 54 27.72 26.45 -1.57
C GLU A 54 27.26 25.62 -2.76
N ARG A 55 27.01 24.32 -2.59
CA ARG A 55 26.56 23.45 -3.70
C ARG A 55 25.08 23.59 -4.07
N THR A 56 24.22 24.06 -3.18
CA THR A 56 22.80 24.31 -3.52
C THR A 56 22.61 25.41 -4.55
N ASN A 57 23.53 26.35 -4.64
CA ASN A 57 23.50 27.40 -5.67
C ASN A 57 24.10 26.94 -7.02
N ALA A 58 25.02 26.01 -7.03
CA ALA A 58 25.59 25.45 -8.26
C ALA A 58 24.66 24.43 -8.93
N LEU A 59 23.93 23.62 -8.16
CA LEU A 59 22.92 22.67 -8.67
C LEU A 59 21.71 23.37 -9.31
N ARG A 60 21.45 24.63 -8.94
CA ARG A 60 20.40 25.44 -9.61
C ARG A 60 20.81 25.93 -11.02
N ARG A 61 22.09 25.92 -11.38
CA ARG A 61 22.58 26.49 -12.65
C ARG A 61 22.81 25.45 -13.76
N ASN A 62 22.93 24.16 -13.45
CA ASN A 62 23.11 23.10 -14.43
C ASN A 62 21.85 22.27 -14.68
N ALA A 63 20.67 22.87 -14.50
CA ALA A 63 19.43 22.28 -14.99
C ALA A 63 19.48 22.28 -16.52
N CYS A 64 19.71 21.10 -17.06
CA CYS A 64 19.61 20.78 -18.49
C CYS A 64 18.43 21.51 -19.11
N SER A 65 18.66 22.17 -20.26
CA SER A 65 17.66 22.90 -21.05
C SER A 65 16.65 21.97 -21.75
N ALA A 66 16.18 20.94 -21.05
CA ALA A 66 14.99 20.22 -21.47
C ALA A 66 13.82 21.21 -21.46
N ARG A 67 13.12 21.34 -22.58
CA ARG A 67 11.89 22.13 -22.69
C ARG A 67 11.01 21.84 -21.49
N ARG A 68 10.97 22.76 -20.52
CA ARG A 68 9.98 22.73 -19.45
C ARG A 68 8.67 23.12 -20.11
N GLU A 69 7.83 22.16 -20.43
CA GLU A 69 6.42 22.45 -20.70
C GLU A 69 5.89 23.26 -19.52
N ALA A 70 5.33 24.43 -19.79
CA ALA A 70 4.63 25.20 -18.78
C ALA A 70 3.55 24.29 -18.17
N ARG A 71 3.42 24.33 -16.84
CA ARG A 71 2.32 23.64 -16.14
C ARG A 71 1.03 24.00 -16.87
N PRO A 72 0.19 23.02 -17.27
CA PRO A 72 -1.14 23.35 -17.71
C PRO A 72 -1.80 24.14 -16.58
N LYS A 73 -2.18 25.38 -16.85
CA LYS A 73 -2.98 26.14 -15.88
C LYS A 73 -4.28 25.38 -15.73
N PRO A 74 -4.70 25.02 -14.50
CA PRO A 74 -6.05 24.57 -14.26
C PRO A 74 -7.00 25.60 -14.86
N GLY A 75 -8.06 25.18 -15.51
CA GLY A 75 -8.97 26.09 -16.20
C GLY A 75 -9.49 27.17 -15.27
N GLY A 76 -9.07 28.40 -15.50
CA GLY A 76 -9.61 29.58 -14.88
C GLY A 76 -8.84 30.17 -13.72
N GLY A 77 -7.65 30.48 -13.67
CA GLY A 77 -6.93 31.38 -12.76
C GLY A 77 -7.49 31.64 -11.35
N ALA A 78 -6.79 32.41 -10.55
CA ALA A 78 -7.30 32.92 -9.28
C ALA A 78 -8.61 33.71 -9.49
N GLY A 79 -9.57 33.50 -8.61
CA GLY A 79 -10.89 34.13 -8.69
C GLY A 79 -11.61 34.09 -7.35
N VAL A 80 -12.90 34.42 -7.38
CA VAL A 80 -13.74 34.42 -6.20
C VAL A 80 -15.06 33.72 -6.54
N LEU A 81 -15.55 32.86 -5.66
CA LEU A 81 -16.90 32.35 -5.66
C LEU A 81 -17.79 33.28 -4.85
N ASP A 82 -18.82 33.86 -5.47
CA ASP A 82 -19.87 34.57 -4.77
C ASP A 82 -20.96 33.58 -4.36
N VAL A 83 -21.08 33.34 -3.05
CA VAL A 83 -22.03 32.37 -2.49
C VAL A 83 -23.11 33.12 -1.72
N THR A 84 -24.37 32.89 -2.04
CA THR A 84 -25.52 33.41 -1.27
C THR A 84 -26.16 32.27 -0.51
N ASP A 85 -26.18 32.33 0.82
CA ASP A 85 -26.87 31.36 1.66
C ASP A 85 -28.37 31.69 1.68
N SER A 86 -29.18 30.89 0.98
CA SER A 86 -30.61 31.08 0.89
C SER A 86 -31.36 30.95 2.22
N ARG A 87 -30.76 30.34 3.24
CA ARG A 87 -31.33 30.18 4.59
C ARG A 87 -31.29 31.49 5.36
N THR A 88 -30.32 32.37 5.06
CA THR A 88 -30.10 33.63 5.79
C THR A 88 -30.09 34.86 4.91
N GLY A 89 -30.03 34.71 3.57
CA GLY A 89 -29.81 35.80 2.62
C GLY A 89 -28.41 36.40 2.62
N ARG A 90 -27.49 35.89 3.46
CA ARG A 90 -26.12 36.41 3.57
C ARG A 90 -25.30 36.02 2.35
N LYS A 91 -24.38 36.91 1.96
CA LYS A 91 -23.44 36.72 0.86
C LYS A 91 -22.03 36.51 1.43
N TYR A 92 -21.30 35.60 0.80
CA TYR A 92 -19.92 35.24 1.15
C TYR A 92 -19.07 35.25 -0.11
N GLN A 93 -17.81 35.64 0.02
CA GLN A 93 -16.82 35.56 -1.03
C GLN A 93 -15.76 34.53 -0.64
N ILE A 94 -15.61 33.48 -1.44
CA ILE A 94 -14.67 32.39 -1.19
C ILE A 94 -13.58 32.44 -2.26
N PRO A 95 -12.31 32.68 -1.89
CA PRO A 95 -11.20 32.75 -2.84
C PRO A 95 -10.95 31.42 -3.53
N ILE A 96 -10.69 31.46 -4.84
CA ILE A 96 -10.15 30.36 -5.63
C ILE A 96 -8.66 30.58 -5.80
N SER A 97 -7.84 29.59 -5.46
CA SER A 97 -6.39 29.62 -5.62
C SER A 97 -5.98 29.50 -7.10
N GLU A 98 -4.74 29.87 -7.43
CA GLU A 98 -4.21 29.78 -8.81
C GLU A 98 -4.23 28.36 -9.39
N ASP A 99 -4.18 27.35 -8.54
CA ASP A 99 -4.26 25.92 -8.90
C ASP A 99 -5.70 25.41 -9.03
N GLY A 100 -6.71 26.30 -8.92
CA GLY A 100 -8.13 25.96 -9.05
C GLY A 100 -8.73 25.31 -7.81
N THR A 101 -8.06 25.37 -6.64
CA THR A 101 -8.58 24.83 -5.39
C THR A 101 -9.30 25.89 -4.55
N VAL A 102 -10.20 25.42 -3.70
CA VAL A 102 -10.91 26.23 -2.69
C VAL A 102 -10.60 25.67 -1.31
N ASN A 103 -10.23 26.52 -0.38
CA ASN A 103 -9.97 26.09 0.99
C ASN A 103 -11.28 25.63 1.67
N ALA A 104 -11.36 24.37 2.05
CA ALA A 104 -12.55 23.78 2.66
C ALA A 104 -12.97 24.50 3.98
N SER A 105 -12.03 25.11 4.70
CA SER A 105 -12.34 25.84 5.94
C SER A 105 -13.18 27.09 5.71
N ALA A 106 -13.18 27.69 4.51
CA ALA A 106 -13.99 28.85 4.18
C ALA A 106 -15.50 28.56 4.28
N PHE A 107 -15.91 27.33 4.11
CA PHE A 107 -17.31 26.92 4.25
C PHE A 107 -17.79 26.91 5.72
N LYS A 108 -16.87 26.89 6.70
CA LYS A 108 -17.24 26.99 8.12
C LYS A 108 -17.80 28.36 8.51
N ASP A 109 -17.52 29.38 7.71
CA ASP A 109 -18.01 30.74 7.96
C ASP A 109 -19.48 30.90 7.52
N ILE A 110 -19.99 29.98 6.71
CA ILE A 110 -21.39 29.96 6.26
C ILE A 110 -22.27 29.32 7.35
N LYS A 111 -22.86 30.18 8.21
CA LYS A 111 -23.65 29.76 9.36
C LYS A 111 -25.12 30.11 9.18
N ALA A 112 -26.01 29.17 9.49
CA ALA A 112 -27.47 29.35 9.39
C ALA A 112 -28.10 30.09 10.59
N GLY A 113 -27.35 30.93 11.30
CA GLY A 113 -27.80 31.72 12.47
C GLY A 113 -27.23 31.19 13.80
N GLY A 114 -27.25 32.03 14.85
CA GLY A 114 -26.86 31.69 16.21
C GLY A 114 -25.43 31.14 16.37
N ASP A 115 -25.23 30.30 17.38
CA ASP A 115 -23.96 29.62 17.68
C ASP A 115 -23.73 28.38 16.81
N GLY A 116 -24.43 28.26 15.68
CA GLY A 116 -24.36 27.11 14.80
C GLY A 116 -22.96 26.87 14.24
N ASN A 117 -22.58 25.60 14.17
CA ASN A 117 -21.42 25.18 13.38
C ASN A 117 -21.65 25.55 11.91
N GLY A 118 -20.62 26.05 11.21
CA GLY A 118 -20.70 26.33 9.78
C GLY A 118 -20.87 25.06 8.94
N LEU A 119 -20.93 25.21 7.63
CA LEU A 119 -21.08 24.08 6.71
C LEU A 119 -19.88 23.16 6.76
N VAL A 120 -20.15 21.86 6.74
CA VAL A 120 -19.16 20.80 6.60
C VAL A 120 -19.34 20.18 5.21
N LEU A 121 -18.24 19.99 4.49
CA LEU A 121 -18.25 19.33 3.20
C LEU A 121 -18.36 17.80 3.40
N TYR A 122 -19.34 17.18 2.75
CA TYR A 122 -19.53 15.74 2.78
C TYR A 122 -18.97 15.11 1.49
N ASP A 123 -17.81 14.46 1.60
CA ASP A 123 -17.12 13.81 0.48
C ASP A 123 -16.58 12.44 0.90
N PRO A 124 -17.43 11.41 0.98
CA PRO A 124 -17.01 10.06 1.31
C PRO A 124 -16.07 9.53 0.22
N GLY A 125 -14.88 9.10 0.62
CA GLY A 125 -13.88 8.53 -0.30
C GLY A 125 -13.06 9.55 -1.08
N TYR A 126 -13.08 10.84 -0.71
CA TYR A 126 -12.23 11.89 -1.29
C TYR A 126 -12.35 12.01 -2.81
N THR A 127 -13.58 12.04 -3.33
CA THR A 127 -13.84 12.09 -4.78
C THR A 127 -13.53 13.46 -5.39
N ASN A 128 -13.65 14.52 -4.60
CA ASN A 128 -13.44 15.91 -5.03
C ASN A 128 -12.69 16.76 -4.00
N THR A 129 -12.00 16.14 -3.04
CA THR A 129 -11.20 16.86 -2.03
C THR A 129 -9.74 16.42 -2.08
N SER A 130 -8.82 17.39 -1.98
CA SER A 130 -7.37 17.17 -1.94
C SER A 130 -6.86 17.36 -0.52
N PRO A 131 -6.34 16.32 0.15
CA PRO A 131 -5.84 16.43 1.53
C PRO A 131 -4.42 17.00 1.63
N CYS A 132 -3.71 17.16 0.52
CA CYS A 132 -2.34 17.68 0.50
C CYS A 132 -1.94 18.22 -0.87
N VAL A 133 -0.86 18.98 -0.89
CA VAL A 133 -0.13 19.36 -2.10
C VAL A 133 1.08 18.43 -2.25
N SER A 134 1.30 17.89 -3.46
CA SER A 134 2.42 16.99 -3.75
C SER A 134 3.14 17.37 -5.04
N ARG A 135 4.45 17.06 -5.10
CA ARG A 135 5.30 17.23 -6.28
C ARG A 135 5.85 15.91 -6.79
N ILE A 136 5.33 14.78 -6.31
CA ILE A 136 5.89 13.45 -6.58
C ILE A 136 5.43 12.93 -7.92
N SER A 137 4.13 12.84 -8.13
CA SER A 137 3.54 12.34 -9.37
C SER A 137 2.49 13.29 -9.93
N PHE A 138 2.31 13.23 -11.24
CA PHE A 138 1.26 13.95 -11.96
C PHE A 138 0.48 12.96 -12.79
N ILE A 139 -0.85 13.00 -12.68
CA ILE A 139 -1.76 12.17 -13.45
C ILE A 139 -2.77 13.08 -14.17
N ASP A 140 -2.90 12.91 -15.49
CA ASP A 140 -4.03 13.40 -16.27
C ASP A 140 -4.83 12.19 -16.75
N GLY A 141 -5.85 11.85 -16.00
CA GLY A 141 -6.68 10.66 -16.28
C GLY A 141 -7.46 10.77 -17.61
N ASN A 142 -7.77 11.98 -18.08
CA ASN A 142 -8.48 12.18 -19.35
C ASN A 142 -7.57 11.92 -20.55
N LYS A 143 -6.27 12.27 -20.42
CA LYS A 143 -5.28 12.06 -21.46
C LYS A 143 -4.50 10.75 -21.33
N GLY A 144 -4.66 10.02 -20.22
CA GLY A 144 -3.88 8.81 -19.94
C GLY A 144 -2.40 9.11 -19.72
N ILE A 145 -2.08 10.18 -18.97
CA ILE A 145 -0.71 10.61 -18.69
C ILE A 145 -0.37 10.30 -17.25
N LEU A 146 0.80 9.67 -17.04
CA LEU A 146 1.44 9.50 -15.73
C LEU A 146 2.89 9.98 -15.81
N ARG A 147 3.30 10.82 -14.86
CA ARG A 147 4.68 11.32 -14.75
C ARG A 147 5.16 11.22 -13.32
N TYR A 148 6.35 10.66 -13.11
CA TYR A 148 7.04 10.72 -11.82
C TYR A 148 8.04 11.86 -11.84
N ARG A 149 7.90 12.83 -10.94
CA ARG A 149 8.74 14.04 -10.87
C ARG A 149 8.89 14.77 -12.22
N GLY A 150 7.88 14.67 -13.10
CA GLY A 150 7.85 15.25 -14.42
C GLY A 150 8.34 14.34 -15.55
N TYR A 151 8.95 13.19 -15.25
CA TYR A 151 9.38 12.22 -16.26
C TYR A 151 8.20 11.33 -16.67
N PRO A 152 7.92 11.18 -17.98
CA PRO A 152 6.88 10.24 -18.46
C PRO A 152 7.19 8.82 -18.02
N ILE A 153 6.15 8.08 -17.62
CA ILE A 153 6.30 6.71 -17.10
C ILE A 153 6.87 5.76 -18.17
N GLU A 154 6.50 5.95 -19.42
CA GLU A 154 6.98 5.17 -20.55
C GLU A 154 8.49 5.34 -20.74
N THR A 155 8.97 6.59 -20.64
CA THR A 155 10.41 6.91 -20.76
C THR A 155 11.20 6.32 -19.58
N LEU A 156 10.65 6.37 -18.36
CA LEU A 156 11.30 5.75 -17.21
C LEU A 156 11.35 4.23 -17.36
N ALA A 157 10.28 3.60 -17.82
CA ALA A 157 10.22 2.15 -18.03
C ALA A 157 11.23 1.67 -19.08
N GLU A 158 11.44 2.45 -20.12
CA GLU A 158 12.41 2.15 -21.19
C GLU A 158 13.87 2.32 -20.72
N LYS A 159 14.18 3.43 -20.01
CA LYS A 159 15.55 3.90 -19.81
C LYS A 159 16.10 3.71 -18.40
N SER A 160 15.25 3.50 -17.40
CA SER A 160 15.65 3.43 -16.00
C SER A 160 15.57 2.01 -15.42
N SER A 161 16.14 1.86 -14.23
CA SER A 161 15.90 0.73 -13.33
C SER A 161 14.95 1.14 -12.21
N TYR A 162 14.39 0.15 -11.50
CA TYR A 162 13.53 0.42 -10.34
C TYR A 162 14.23 1.30 -9.29
N LEU A 163 15.47 0.97 -8.89
CA LEU A 163 16.18 1.75 -7.86
C LEU A 163 16.51 3.17 -8.30
N GLU A 164 16.79 3.39 -9.57
CA GLU A 164 16.99 4.73 -10.12
C GLU A 164 15.69 5.54 -10.11
N CYS A 165 14.59 4.91 -10.48
CA CYS A 165 13.25 5.49 -10.40
C CYS A 165 12.84 5.77 -8.94
N ALA A 166 13.10 4.85 -8.00
CA ALA A 166 12.82 5.03 -6.58
C ALA A 166 13.60 6.22 -6.00
N PHE A 167 14.87 6.36 -6.35
CA PHE A 167 15.66 7.54 -6.00
C PHE A 167 15.01 8.83 -6.52
N CYS A 168 14.64 8.84 -7.80
CA CYS A 168 13.98 10.00 -8.42
C CYS A 168 12.67 10.36 -7.69
N VAL A 169 11.82 9.40 -7.41
CA VAL A 169 10.53 9.59 -6.73
C VAL A 169 10.73 10.16 -5.33
N ILE A 170 11.71 9.64 -4.57
CA ILE A 170 11.97 10.05 -3.18
C ILE A 170 12.68 11.41 -3.10
N TYR A 171 13.73 11.61 -3.90
CA TYR A 171 14.62 12.78 -3.79
C TYR A 171 14.33 13.89 -4.81
N GLY A 172 13.51 13.63 -5.82
CA GLY A 172 13.00 14.64 -6.74
C GLY A 172 13.72 14.76 -8.09
N ASN A 173 14.89 14.14 -8.26
CA ASN A 173 15.66 14.12 -9.49
C ASN A 173 16.26 12.75 -9.74
N LEU A 174 16.58 12.44 -11.01
CA LEU A 174 17.36 11.25 -11.33
C LEU A 174 18.76 11.36 -10.71
N PRO A 175 19.31 10.24 -10.19
CA PRO A 175 20.64 10.23 -9.60
C PRO A 175 21.75 10.40 -10.66
N THR A 176 22.89 10.96 -10.25
CA THR A 176 24.12 10.81 -11.02
C THR A 176 24.62 9.37 -10.95
N ALA A 177 25.60 9.01 -11.81
CA ALA A 177 26.17 7.65 -11.79
C ALA A 177 26.72 7.25 -10.40
N ASN A 178 27.45 8.18 -9.73
CA ASN A 178 27.99 7.94 -8.41
C ASN A 178 26.87 7.80 -7.35
N GLN A 179 25.89 8.71 -7.36
CA GLN A 179 24.75 8.64 -6.46
C GLN A 179 23.96 7.33 -6.63
N LEU A 180 23.81 6.85 -7.87
CA LEU A 180 23.13 5.58 -8.12
C LEU A 180 23.93 4.39 -7.61
N ALA A 181 25.27 4.42 -7.76
CA ALA A 181 26.16 3.37 -7.24
C ALA A 181 26.07 3.31 -5.71
N ASP A 182 26.25 4.46 -5.05
CA ASP A 182 26.17 4.59 -3.59
C ASP A 182 24.78 4.17 -3.06
N TRP A 183 23.71 4.57 -3.76
CA TRP A 183 22.33 4.22 -3.42
C TRP A 183 22.08 2.70 -3.49
N ARG A 184 22.55 2.05 -4.56
CA ARG A 184 22.43 0.61 -4.73
C ARG A 184 23.21 -0.15 -3.64
N GLU A 185 24.42 0.30 -3.35
CA GLU A 185 25.25 -0.29 -2.31
C GLU A 185 24.61 -0.16 -0.92
N ALA A 186 24.12 1.04 -0.57
CA ALA A 186 23.46 1.28 0.70
C ALA A 186 22.24 0.38 0.90
N ILE A 187 21.37 0.28 -0.11
CA ILE A 187 20.18 -0.60 -0.07
C ILE A 187 20.58 -2.05 0.09
N SER A 188 21.59 -2.50 -0.67
CA SER A 188 22.08 -3.87 -0.62
C SER A 188 22.66 -4.24 0.75
N ARG A 189 23.44 -3.35 1.38
CA ARG A 189 23.99 -3.55 2.73
C ARG A 189 22.89 -3.69 3.79
N HIS A 190 21.74 -3.06 3.59
CA HIS A 190 20.63 -3.09 4.53
C HIS A 190 19.55 -4.13 4.19
N SER A 191 19.81 -5.06 3.28
CA SER A 191 18.84 -6.08 2.85
C SER A 191 18.63 -7.21 3.85
N ALA A 192 19.60 -7.54 4.68
CA ALA A 192 19.47 -8.60 5.67
C ALA A 192 18.44 -8.25 6.77
N LEU A 193 17.68 -9.26 7.21
CA LEU A 193 16.74 -9.13 8.31
C LEU A 193 17.41 -9.51 9.64
N PRO A 194 17.06 -8.82 10.75
CA PRO A 194 17.42 -9.28 12.08
C PRO A 194 16.85 -10.67 12.37
N ILE A 195 17.63 -11.55 13.01
CA ILE A 195 17.19 -12.91 13.36
C ILE A 195 15.85 -12.93 14.11
N PRO A 196 15.58 -12.05 15.11
CA PRO A 196 14.29 -12.06 15.79
C PRO A 196 13.09 -11.73 14.86
N VAL A 197 13.30 -10.92 13.82
CA VAL A 197 12.26 -10.67 12.80
C VAL A 197 12.01 -11.94 11.98
N ILE A 198 13.07 -12.65 11.60
CA ILE A 198 12.96 -13.96 10.92
C ILE A 198 12.18 -14.94 11.80
N ASN A 199 12.52 -15.05 13.08
CA ASN A 199 11.84 -15.91 14.03
C ASN A 199 10.36 -15.56 14.19
N THR A 200 10.02 -14.26 14.15
CA THR A 200 8.62 -13.79 14.16
C THR A 200 7.88 -14.30 12.93
N ILE A 201 8.48 -14.23 11.76
CA ILE A 201 7.90 -14.74 10.52
C ILE A 201 7.76 -16.26 10.57
N GLU A 202 8.78 -16.98 11.05
CA GLU A 202 8.77 -18.44 11.16
C GLU A 202 7.74 -18.96 12.17
N ALA A 203 7.32 -18.14 13.13
CA ALA A 203 6.26 -18.49 14.10
C ALA A 203 4.83 -18.40 13.49
N LEU A 204 4.66 -17.74 12.34
CA LEU A 204 3.35 -17.63 11.69
C LEU A 204 2.92 -18.97 11.06
N PRO A 205 1.62 -19.22 10.87
CA PRO A 205 1.14 -20.41 10.15
C PRO A 205 1.70 -20.53 8.73
N HIS A 206 1.88 -21.77 8.25
CA HIS A 206 2.36 -22.02 6.88
C HIS A 206 1.34 -21.62 5.80
N ASP A 207 0.06 -21.59 6.14
CA ASP A 207 -1.05 -21.16 5.30
C ASP A 207 -1.42 -19.68 5.48
N ALA A 208 -0.58 -18.92 6.20
CA ALA A 208 -0.77 -17.49 6.34
C ALA A 208 -0.69 -16.79 4.98
N HIS A 209 -1.63 -15.89 4.70
CA HIS A 209 -1.55 -15.08 3.48
C HIS A 209 -0.25 -14.26 3.47
N PRO A 210 0.53 -14.26 2.35
CA PRO A 210 1.84 -13.62 2.30
C PRO A 210 1.83 -12.14 2.70
N MET A 211 0.78 -11.39 2.39
CA MET A 211 0.62 -9.99 2.83
C MET A 211 0.53 -9.86 4.35
N GLY A 212 -0.11 -10.82 5.04
CA GLY A 212 -0.14 -10.86 6.50
C GLY A 212 1.25 -11.09 7.09
N VAL A 213 2.07 -11.92 6.44
CA VAL A 213 3.47 -12.15 6.82
C VAL A 213 4.31 -10.88 6.66
N ILE A 214 4.17 -10.15 5.52
CA ILE A 214 4.84 -8.87 5.30
C ILE A 214 4.47 -7.85 6.38
N LEU A 215 3.19 -7.74 6.72
CA LEU A 215 2.71 -6.84 7.77
C LEU A 215 3.33 -7.15 9.13
N ALA A 216 3.34 -8.43 9.52
CA ALA A 216 3.97 -8.86 10.77
C ALA A 216 5.46 -8.52 10.79
N GLY A 217 6.18 -8.79 9.69
CA GLY A 217 7.59 -8.48 9.56
C GLY A 217 7.92 -7.00 9.61
N LEU A 218 7.14 -6.14 8.92
CA LEU A 218 7.31 -4.68 8.96
C LEU A 218 7.05 -4.12 10.36
N ASN A 219 6.00 -4.58 11.04
CA ASN A 219 5.72 -4.16 12.42
C ASN A 219 6.80 -4.66 13.38
N ALA A 220 7.33 -5.86 13.20
CA ALA A 220 8.46 -6.34 13.98
C ALA A 220 9.68 -5.43 13.78
N LEU A 221 10.01 -5.04 12.54
CA LEU A 221 11.15 -4.16 12.25
C LEU A 221 11.06 -2.82 12.99
N SER A 222 9.88 -2.25 13.22
CA SER A 222 9.74 -0.97 13.94
C SER A 222 10.32 -1.04 15.35
N VAL A 223 10.22 -2.20 16.00
CA VAL A 223 10.67 -2.42 17.38
C VAL A 223 12.20 -2.56 17.46
N PHE A 224 12.86 -2.98 16.37
CA PHE A 224 14.33 -3.17 16.35
C PHE A 224 15.11 -1.90 16.01
N HIS A 225 14.43 -0.78 15.84
CA HIS A 225 15.05 0.51 15.57
C HIS A 225 14.53 1.59 16.54
N PRO A 226 14.71 1.43 17.88
CA PRO A 226 14.19 2.37 18.87
C PRO A 226 14.79 3.77 18.74
N GLU A 227 16.03 3.87 18.22
CA GLU A 227 16.76 5.12 18.03
C GLU A 227 16.08 6.07 17.02
N GLN A 228 15.19 5.55 16.18
CA GLN A 228 14.45 6.33 15.19
C GLN A 228 12.96 6.46 15.51
N ASN A 229 12.48 5.86 16.58
CA ASN A 229 11.08 5.94 16.97
C ASN A 229 10.81 7.28 17.68
N PRO A 230 9.95 8.18 17.13
CA PRO A 230 9.66 9.47 17.73
C PRO A 230 9.14 9.40 19.16
N ALA A 231 8.45 8.34 19.53
CA ALA A 231 7.95 8.14 20.89
C ALA A 231 9.07 7.86 21.91
N LEU A 232 10.24 7.39 21.46
CA LEU A 232 11.38 7.04 22.30
C LEU A 232 12.53 8.04 22.15
N ALA A 233 12.82 8.46 20.92
CA ALA A 233 13.95 9.34 20.59
C ALA A 233 13.58 10.83 20.53
N GLY A 234 12.29 11.14 20.65
CA GLY A 234 11.74 12.50 20.60
C GLY A 234 11.13 12.88 19.26
N ASN A 235 10.07 13.70 19.32
CA ASN A 235 9.23 14.06 18.15
C ASN A 235 10.00 14.76 17.01
N GLY A 236 11.18 15.34 17.27
CA GLY A 236 12.00 16.02 16.26
C GLY A 236 12.98 15.13 15.52
N ILE A 237 13.05 13.82 15.81
CA ILE A 237 14.07 12.92 15.24
C ILE A 237 14.10 12.94 13.71
N TYR A 238 12.94 13.04 13.07
CA TYR A 238 12.83 13.10 11.61
C TYR A 238 13.06 14.51 11.01
N GLN A 239 13.41 15.54 11.79
CA GLN A 239 13.94 16.78 11.25
C GLN A 239 15.38 16.57 10.73
N ASN A 240 16.09 15.55 11.22
CA ASN A 240 17.38 15.15 10.70
C ASN A 240 17.20 14.31 9.42
N ARG A 241 17.77 14.80 8.31
CA ARG A 241 17.69 14.14 7.00
C ARG A 241 18.44 12.83 6.95
N ASP A 242 19.57 12.72 7.65
CA ASP A 242 20.36 11.48 7.69
C ASP A 242 19.56 10.36 8.35
N VAL A 243 18.79 10.67 9.39
CA VAL A 243 17.88 9.71 10.01
C VAL A 243 16.79 9.28 9.02
N GLN A 244 16.19 10.22 8.28
CA GLN A 244 15.21 9.88 7.24
C GLN A 244 15.82 8.95 6.19
N ASP A 245 16.98 9.30 5.65
CA ASP A 245 17.65 8.58 4.57
C ASP A 245 18.07 7.18 5.02
N LYS A 246 18.55 7.02 6.25
CA LYS A 246 18.86 5.71 6.85
C LYS A 246 17.62 4.81 6.93
N GLN A 247 16.47 5.33 7.34
CA GLN A 247 15.25 4.51 7.40
C GLN A 247 14.73 4.15 6.00
N ILE A 248 14.81 5.07 5.05
CA ILE A 248 14.43 4.82 3.66
C ILE A 248 15.23 3.66 3.08
N VAL A 249 16.55 3.70 3.22
CA VAL A 249 17.47 2.65 2.75
C VAL A 249 17.18 1.31 3.43
N ARG A 250 16.97 1.31 4.75
CA ARG A 250 16.65 0.11 5.53
C ARG A 250 15.33 -0.52 5.09
N ILE A 251 14.28 0.26 4.90
CA ILE A 251 12.97 -0.26 4.49
C ILE A 251 13.07 -0.83 3.08
N LEU A 252 13.60 -0.08 2.12
CA LEU A 252 13.72 -0.56 0.73
C LEU A 252 14.58 -1.82 0.64
N GLY A 253 15.71 -1.85 1.35
CA GLY A 253 16.59 -3.03 1.37
C GLY A 253 15.91 -4.27 1.93
N LYS A 254 15.17 -4.13 3.02
CA LYS A 254 14.51 -5.25 3.72
C LYS A 254 13.23 -5.74 3.06
N MET A 255 12.57 -4.92 2.21
CA MET A 255 11.30 -5.30 1.58
C MET A 255 11.40 -6.58 0.75
N THR A 256 12.46 -6.73 -0.06
CA THR A 256 12.66 -7.94 -0.87
C THR A 256 12.95 -9.17 -0.01
N THR A 257 13.69 -9.01 1.07
CA THR A 257 14.02 -10.12 1.98
C THR A 257 12.80 -10.54 2.81
N LEU A 258 11.98 -9.57 3.28
CA LEU A 258 10.69 -9.86 3.90
C LEU A 258 9.78 -10.64 2.95
N ALA A 259 9.75 -10.21 1.68
CA ALA A 259 8.96 -10.89 0.65
C ALA A 259 9.46 -12.32 0.37
N ALA A 260 10.77 -12.52 0.31
CA ALA A 260 11.35 -13.85 0.15
C ALA A 260 11.02 -14.77 1.33
N HIS A 261 11.10 -14.27 2.56
CA HIS A 261 10.67 -15.03 3.74
C HIS A 261 9.18 -15.32 3.74
N ALA A 262 8.33 -14.37 3.29
CA ALA A 262 6.89 -14.59 3.16
C ALA A 262 6.56 -15.68 2.13
N TYR A 263 7.27 -15.68 0.99
CA TYR A 263 7.13 -16.72 -0.04
C TYR A 263 7.51 -18.10 0.52
N HIS A 264 8.70 -18.19 1.12
CA HIS A 264 9.21 -19.46 1.64
C HIS A 264 8.46 -19.95 2.88
N ARG A 265 7.79 -19.06 3.62
CA ARG A 265 6.93 -19.48 4.73
C ARG A 265 5.84 -20.43 4.25
N ASN A 266 5.23 -20.15 3.11
CA ASN A 266 4.17 -20.98 2.53
C ASN A 266 4.70 -22.28 1.90
N THR A 267 5.96 -22.28 1.43
CA THR A 267 6.58 -23.46 0.82
C THR A 267 7.30 -24.35 1.82
N GLY A 268 7.43 -23.94 3.09
CA GLY A 268 8.18 -24.67 4.13
C GLY A 268 9.68 -24.66 3.93
N ARG A 269 10.22 -23.75 3.10
CA ARG A 269 11.66 -23.60 2.81
C ARG A 269 12.20 -22.34 3.47
N LYS A 270 13.51 -22.15 3.40
CA LYS A 270 14.18 -20.90 3.77
C LYS A 270 14.72 -20.21 2.53
N PRO A 271 14.61 -18.87 2.42
CA PRO A 271 15.22 -18.14 1.33
C PRO A 271 16.75 -18.23 1.39
N ALA A 272 17.40 -18.11 0.25
CA ALA A 272 18.85 -17.88 0.23
C ALA A 272 19.15 -16.50 0.84
N PRO A 273 20.30 -16.33 1.51
CA PRO A 273 20.73 -15.02 2.00
C PRO A 273 20.85 -14.00 0.86
N PRO A 274 20.56 -12.71 1.09
CA PRO A 274 20.67 -11.70 0.05
C PRO A 274 22.12 -11.61 -0.48
N ASN A 275 22.24 -11.45 -1.81
CA ASN A 275 23.51 -11.35 -2.51
C ASN A 275 23.75 -9.92 -2.99
N ALA A 276 24.71 -9.24 -2.35
CA ALA A 276 25.02 -7.84 -2.61
C ALA A 276 25.55 -7.53 -4.04
N ARG A 277 25.94 -8.56 -4.80
CA ARG A 277 26.48 -8.40 -6.17
C ARG A 277 25.39 -8.35 -7.25
N LEU A 278 24.16 -8.67 -6.88
CA LEU A 278 23.03 -8.73 -7.79
C LEU A 278 22.24 -7.41 -7.75
N SER A 279 21.55 -7.09 -8.85
CA SER A 279 20.59 -5.98 -8.87
C SER A 279 19.39 -6.28 -7.97
N TYR A 280 18.55 -5.29 -7.69
CA TYR A 280 17.45 -5.41 -6.75
C TYR A 280 16.48 -6.54 -7.11
N ALA A 281 16.04 -6.59 -8.37
CA ALA A 281 15.14 -7.64 -8.84
C ALA A 281 15.84 -9.00 -8.98
N GLU A 282 17.09 -9.03 -9.46
CA GLU A 282 17.88 -10.27 -9.51
C GLU A 282 18.11 -10.85 -8.12
N ASN A 283 18.45 -9.99 -7.12
CA ASN A 283 18.65 -10.45 -5.74
C ASN A 283 17.35 -11.02 -5.15
N PHE A 284 16.20 -10.43 -5.47
CA PHE A 284 14.91 -10.97 -5.03
C PHE A 284 14.66 -12.36 -5.63
N LEU A 285 14.82 -12.54 -6.95
CA LEU A 285 14.67 -13.85 -7.59
C LEU A 285 15.72 -14.85 -7.07
N TYR A 286 16.96 -14.40 -6.88
CA TYR A 286 18.00 -15.23 -6.28
C TYR A 286 17.59 -15.77 -4.89
N MET A 287 17.08 -14.93 -4.02
CA MET A 287 16.62 -15.35 -2.69
C MET A 287 15.49 -16.40 -2.74
N LEU A 288 14.68 -16.39 -3.80
CA LEU A 288 13.60 -17.35 -4.00
C LEU A 288 14.10 -18.70 -4.55
N ASP A 289 15.04 -18.67 -5.50
CA ASP A 289 15.33 -19.82 -6.35
C ASP A 289 16.65 -20.53 -6.00
N ALA A 290 17.63 -19.80 -5.45
CA ALA A 290 18.98 -20.33 -5.24
C ALA A 290 19.04 -21.48 -4.22
N GLY A 291 18.18 -21.48 -3.19
CA GLY A 291 18.26 -22.48 -2.12
C GLY A 291 19.66 -22.53 -1.50
N LEU A 292 20.37 -23.64 -1.66
CA LEU A 292 21.77 -23.82 -1.21
C LEU A 292 22.81 -23.56 -2.32
N ASP A 293 22.37 -23.33 -3.56
CA ASP A 293 23.29 -23.07 -4.68
C ASP A 293 23.65 -21.58 -4.77
N ILE A 294 24.74 -21.21 -4.15
CA ILE A 294 25.26 -19.84 -4.18
C ILE A 294 25.75 -19.39 -5.59
N SER A 295 25.92 -20.34 -6.52
CA SER A 295 26.31 -20.04 -7.90
C SER A 295 25.11 -19.74 -8.79
N HIS A 296 23.89 -20.00 -8.33
CA HIS A 296 22.66 -19.72 -9.05
C HIS A 296 22.63 -18.26 -9.54
N ARG A 297 22.19 -18.08 -10.76
CA ARG A 297 21.95 -16.76 -11.36
C ARG A 297 20.57 -16.74 -11.99
N PRO A 298 19.70 -15.84 -11.55
CA PRO A 298 18.40 -15.64 -12.20
C PRO A 298 18.55 -15.29 -13.67
N ASN A 299 17.57 -15.64 -14.47
CA ASN A 299 17.56 -15.25 -15.88
C ASN A 299 17.52 -13.72 -15.99
N PRO A 300 18.51 -13.07 -16.64
CA PRO A 300 18.63 -11.62 -16.67
C PRO A 300 17.47 -10.92 -17.39
N LYS A 301 16.83 -11.56 -18.35
CA LYS A 301 15.65 -11.02 -19.04
C LYS A 301 14.41 -11.06 -18.13
N LEU A 302 14.21 -12.14 -17.39
CA LEU A 302 13.12 -12.23 -16.42
C LEU A 302 13.33 -11.26 -15.25
N ALA A 303 14.57 -11.08 -14.79
CA ALA A 303 14.92 -10.11 -13.78
C ALA A 303 14.69 -8.67 -14.26
N LYS A 304 15.03 -8.36 -15.53
CA LYS A 304 14.74 -7.05 -16.14
C LYS A 304 13.24 -6.80 -16.26
N ALA A 305 12.48 -7.80 -16.68
CA ALA A 305 11.02 -7.73 -16.74
C ALA A 305 10.42 -7.39 -15.37
N LEU A 306 10.85 -8.10 -14.32
CA LEU A 306 10.41 -7.84 -12.94
C LEU A 306 10.83 -6.45 -12.43
N ASP A 307 12.05 -6.00 -12.74
CA ASP A 307 12.54 -4.66 -12.39
C ASP A 307 11.69 -3.56 -13.02
N THR A 308 11.30 -3.74 -14.30
CA THR A 308 10.40 -2.80 -14.98
C THR A 308 8.99 -2.84 -14.39
N MET A 309 8.48 -4.04 -14.03
CA MET A 309 7.21 -4.16 -13.28
C MET A 309 7.27 -3.42 -11.95
N PHE A 310 8.38 -3.53 -11.21
CA PHE A 310 8.59 -2.77 -9.98
C PHE A 310 8.59 -1.27 -10.23
N LEU A 311 9.26 -0.79 -11.28
CA LEU A 311 9.26 0.62 -11.65
C LEU A 311 7.84 1.15 -11.90
N LEU A 312 7.01 0.41 -12.63
CA LEU A 312 5.62 0.81 -12.95
C LEU A 312 4.70 0.85 -11.71
N HIS A 313 5.05 0.10 -10.66
CA HIS A 313 4.29 0.04 -9.43
C HIS A 313 4.84 0.95 -8.31
N ALA A 314 5.96 1.67 -8.55
CA ALA A 314 6.65 2.44 -7.52
C ALA A 314 5.78 3.54 -6.90
N GLU A 315 4.92 4.21 -7.70
CA GLU A 315 4.12 5.35 -7.23
C GLU A 315 2.83 5.49 -8.04
N HIS A 316 1.78 6.06 -7.44
CA HIS A 316 0.54 6.40 -8.14
C HIS A 316 -0.31 7.40 -7.35
N GLU A 317 0.23 8.58 -7.05
CA GLU A 317 -0.46 9.68 -6.38
C GLU A 317 -1.09 9.28 -5.02
N MET A 318 -2.20 9.91 -4.65
CA MET A 318 -2.92 9.67 -3.39
C MET A 318 -3.88 8.47 -3.48
N ASN A 319 -3.36 7.31 -3.90
CA ASN A 319 -4.12 6.06 -3.79
C ASN A 319 -4.41 5.71 -2.32
N CYS A 320 -5.33 4.76 -2.08
CA CYS A 320 -5.81 4.40 -0.75
C CYS A 320 -4.66 4.08 0.24
N SER A 321 -3.66 3.32 -0.17
CA SER A 321 -2.54 2.95 0.70
C SER A 321 -1.56 4.11 0.96
N THR A 322 -1.33 4.98 -0.03
CA THR A 322 -0.55 6.22 0.17
C THR A 322 -1.28 7.19 1.11
N ALA A 323 -2.60 7.31 0.97
CA ALA A 323 -3.43 8.10 1.88
C ALA A 323 -3.35 7.55 3.32
N ALA A 324 -3.42 6.23 3.49
CA ALA A 324 -3.25 5.58 4.79
C ALA A 324 -1.87 5.84 5.39
N CYS A 325 -0.79 5.77 4.59
CA CYS A 325 0.57 6.11 5.02
C CYS A 325 0.63 7.54 5.58
N ARG A 326 0.16 8.52 4.81
CA ARG A 326 0.15 9.93 5.23
C ARG A 326 -0.74 10.17 6.44
N HIS A 327 -1.89 9.48 6.52
CA HIS A 327 -2.78 9.58 7.68
C HIS A 327 -2.08 9.11 8.96
N LEU A 328 -1.46 7.94 8.94
CA LEU A 328 -0.71 7.41 10.08
C LEU A 328 0.50 8.30 10.41
N ALA A 329 1.29 8.67 9.42
CA ALA A 329 2.46 9.53 9.60
C ALA A 329 2.10 10.91 10.19
N SER A 330 0.89 11.41 9.94
CA SER A 330 0.41 12.68 10.50
C SER A 330 0.31 12.67 12.03
N SER A 331 0.21 11.49 12.64
CA SER A 331 0.22 11.34 14.10
C SER A 331 1.63 11.40 14.71
N GLY A 332 2.68 11.43 13.88
CA GLY A 332 4.07 11.39 14.33
C GLY A 332 4.57 9.98 14.66
N VAL A 333 3.89 8.92 14.20
CA VAL A 333 4.35 7.53 14.37
C VAL A 333 5.63 7.29 13.56
N ASP A 334 6.40 6.28 13.95
CA ASP A 334 7.58 5.86 13.21
C ASP A 334 7.26 5.42 11.78
N VAL A 335 8.24 5.53 10.89
CA VAL A 335 8.04 5.29 9.46
C VAL A 335 7.72 3.83 9.13
N TYR A 336 8.22 2.86 9.90
CA TYR A 336 7.89 1.43 9.66
C TYR A 336 6.41 1.17 9.93
N SER A 337 5.86 1.71 11.02
CA SER A 337 4.43 1.63 11.35
C SER A 337 3.56 2.32 10.30
N ALA A 338 4.00 3.49 9.79
CA ALA A 338 3.29 4.19 8.72
C ALA A 338 3.27 3.38 7.42
N VAL A 339 4.42 2.79 7.03
CA VAL A 339 4.53 1.92 5.85
C VAL A 339 3.75 0.62 6.04
N ALA A 340 3.79 0.01 7.23
CA ALA A 340 2.99 -1.19 7.53
C ALA A 340 1.49 -0.90 7.37
N GLY A 341 1.00 0.23 7.87
CA GLY A 341 -0.40 0.64 7.67
C GLY A 341 -0.77 0.86 6.21
N ALA A 342 0.15 1.41 5.40
CA ALA A 342 -0.03 1.52 3.95
C ALA A 342 -0.13 0.14 3.29
N VAL A 343 0.76 -0.80 3.65
CA VAL A 343 0.74 -2.18 3.16
C VAL A 343 -0.55 -2.90 3.59
N ALA A 344 -1.06 -2.62 4.79
CA ALA A 344 -2.37 -3.13 5.25
C ALA A 344 -3.52 -2.64 4.35
N ALA A 345 -3.53 -1.36 4.00
CA ALA A 345 -4.52 -0.81 3.07
C ALA A 345 -4.36 -1.38 1.65
N LEU A 346 -3.11 -1.62 1.21
CA LEU A 346 -2.83 -2.23 -0.09
C LEU A 346 -3.35 -3.67 -0.18
N TYR A 347 -3.34 -4.41 0.93
CA TYR A 347 -3.80 -5.80 0.99
C TYR A 347 -5.29 -5.96 0.64
N GLY A 348 -6.10 -4.90 0.80
CA GLY A 348 -7.54 -4.96 0.55
C GLY A 348 -7.90 -5.38 -0.88
N PRO A 349 -8.94 -6.22 -1.08
CA PRO A 349 -9.37 -6.72 -2.40
C PRO A 349 -9.90 -5.63 -3.33
N LEU A 350 -10.23 -4.45 -2.80
CA LEU A 350 -10.66 -3.28 -3.57
C LEU A 350 -9.47 -2.36 -3.95
N HIS A 351 -8.24 -2.76 -3.60
CA HIS A 351 -7.03 -2.00 -3.91
C HIS A 351 -5.98 -2.94 -4.52
N GLY A 352 -4.85 -3.22 -3.88
CA GLY A 352 -3.77 -4.02 -4.44
C GLY A 352 -4.10 -5.50 -4.71
N GLY A 353 -5.18 -6.04 -4.12
CA GLY A 353 -5.68 -7.38 -4.44
C GLY A 353 -6.46 -7.50 -5.77
N ALA A 354 -6.55 -6.42 -6.56
CA ALA A 354 -7.31 -6.45 -7.81
C ALA A 354 -6.67 -7.34 -8.89
N ASN A 355 -5.34 -7.41 -8.96
CA ASN A 355 -4.62 -8.26 -9.91
C ASN A 355 -4.87 -9.77 -9.68
N GLU A 356 -4.96 -10.21 -8.44
CA GLU A 356 -5.37 -11.57 -8.09
C GLU A 356 -6.82 -11.85 -8.55
N ALA A 357 -7.72 -10.87 -8.34
CA ALA A 357 -9.11 -10.99 -8.76
C ALA A 357 -9.26 -11.08 -10.30
N VAL A 358 -8.39 -10.39 -11.06
CA VAL A 358 -8.32 -10.52 -12.53
C VAL A 358 -7.97 -11.95 -12.94
N LEU A 359 -6.92 -12.53 -12.36
CA LEU A 359 -6.52 -13.88 -12.72
C LEU A 359 -7.62 -14.89 -12.41
N ARG A 360 -8.22 -14.82 -11.23
CA ARG A 360 -9.35 -15.68 -10.86
C ARG A 360 -10.57 -15.49 -11.78
N MET A 361 -10.79 -14.29 -12.29
CA MET A 361 -11.82 -14.01 -13.30
C MET A 361 -11.49 -14.70 -14.62
N LEU A 362 -10.27 -14.58 -15.13
CA LEU A 362 -9.82 -15.21 -16.37
C LEU A 362 -9.90 -16.74 -16.26
N GLU A 363 -9.51 -17.33 -15.13
CA GLU A 363 -9.63 -18.76 -14.86
C GLU A 363 -11.11 -19.24 -14.87
N ARG A 364 -12.04 -18.41 -14.37
CA ARG A 364 -13.49 -18.72 -14.43
C ARG A 364 -14.07 -18.61 -15.84
N ILE A 365 -13.57 -17.69 -16.65
CA ILE A 365 -13.95 -17.61 -18.07
C ILE A 365 -13.43 -18.87 -18.78
N GLY A 366 -12.21 -19.27 -18.51
CA GLY A 366 -11.59 -20.52 -18.91
C GLY A 366 -11.18 -20.56 -20.38
N SER A 367 -12.03 -20.14 -21.31
CA SER A 367 -11.76 -20.16 -22.75
C SER A 367 -12.34 -18.94 -23.47
N VAL A 368 -11.85 -18.69 -24.69
CA VAL A 368 -12.27 -17.54 -25.53
C VAL A 368 -13.76 -17.62 -25.87
N GLU A 369 -14.28 -18.81 -26.05
CA GLU A 369 -15.67 -19.09 -26.44
C GLU A 369 -16.67 -18.63 -25.34
N ASN A 370 -16.24 -18.58 -24.08
CA ASN A 370 -17.08 -18.19 -22.94
C ASN A 370 -17.15 -16.66 -22.75
N ILE A 371 -16.35 -15.88 -23.47
CA ILE A 371 -16.28 -14.42 -23.31
C ILE A 371 -17.60 -13.72 -23.61
N PRO A 372 -18.36 -14.06 -24.68
CA PRO A 372 -19.63 -13.39 -24.95
C PRO A 372 -20.64 -13.55 -23.82
N ASP A 373 -20.80 -14.76 -23.28
CA ASP A 373 -21.70 -15.01 -22.12
C ASP A 373 -21.23 -14.23 -20.90
N PHE A 374 -19.93 -14.26 -20.61
CA PHE A 374 -19.36 -13.50 -19.50
C PHE A 374 -19.66 -12.00 -19.62
N ILE A 375 -19.49 -11.40 -20.80
CA ILE A 375 -19.77 -9.99 -21.07
C ILE A 375 -21.25 -9.67 -20.82
N GLU A 376 -22.17 -10.50 -21.29
CA GLU A 376 -23.61 -10.30 -21.05
C GLU A 376 -23.96 -10.39 -19.55
N ARG A 377 -23.34 -11.27 -18.80
CA ARG A 377 -23.50 -11.33 -17.34
C ARG A 377 -22.93 -10.10 -16.64
N VAL A 378 -21.83 -9.53 -17.12
CA VAL A 378 -21.29 -8.25 -16.63
C VAL A 378 -22.29 -7.12 -16.89
N LYS A 379 -22.88 -7.04 -18.10
CA LYS A 379 -23.88 -6.03 -18.45
C LYS A 379 -25.13 -6.13 -17.57
N ARG A 380 -25.56 -7.35 -17.22
CA ARG A 380 -26.66 -7.59 -16.27
C ARG A 380 -26.28 -7.39 -14.81
N LYS A 381 -25.03 -7.02 -14.51
CA LYS A 381 -24.48 -6.86 -13.14
C LYS A 381 -24.52 -8.14 -12.28
N GLU A 382 -24.54 -9.29 -12.90
CA GLU A 382 -24.48 -10.59 -12.21
C GLU A 382 -23.06 -10.92 -11.74
N VAL A 383 -22.07 -10.50 -12.52
CA VAL A 383 -20.66 -10.67 -12.22
C VAL A 383 -19.91 -9.34 -12.40
N LYS A 384 -18.84 -9.17 -11.62
CA LYS A 384 -17.97 -8.01 -11.72
C LYS A 384 -16.81 -8.31 -12.66
N MET A 385 -16.50 -7.39 -13.57
CA MET A 385 -15.30 -7.42 -14.41
C MET A 385 -14.17 -6.72 -13.69
N PHE A 386 -13.08 -7.43 -13.43
CA PHE A 386 -11.87 -6.91 -12.79
C PHE A 386 -10.82 -6.53 -13.82
N GLY A 387 -9.92 -5.60 -13.50
CA GLY A 387 -8.87 -5.14 -14.38
C GLY A 387 -9.33 -4.17 -15.47
N PHE A 388 -10.58 -3.72 -15.43
CA PHE A 388 -11.15 -2.74 -16.36
C PHE A 388 -11.70 -1.53 -15.62
N GLY A 389 -11.44 -0.35 -16.19
CA GLY A 389 -11.78 0.93 -15.58
C GLY A 389 -10.77 1.33 -14.52
N HIS A 390 -10.76 2.61 -14.21
CA HIS A 390 -9.91 3.19 -13.17
C HIS A 390 -10.58 4.42 -12.57
N ARG A 391 -10.39 4.65 -11.27
CA ARG A 391 -11.00 5.82 -10.62
C ARG A 391 -10.51 7.14 -11.23
N VAL A 392 -9.25 7.20 -11.63
CA VAL A 392 -8.60 8.39 -12.20
C VAL A 392 -8.63 8.36 -13.73
N TYR A 393 -8.12 7.28 -14.35
CA TYR A 393 -8.07 7.19 -15.81
C TYR A 393 -9.46 7.03 -16.42
N LYS A 394 -9.82 7.97 -17.29
CA LYS A 394 -11.00 7.93 -18.17
C LYS A 394 -10.61 7.56 -19.60
N ASN A 395 -9.34 7.27 -19.81
CA ASN A 395 -8.69 6.78 -21.00
C ASN A 395 -7.79 5.60 -20.60
N PHE A 396 -6.88 5.16 -21.47
CA PHE A 396 -5.95 4.08 -21.16
C PHE A 396 -5.03 4.42 -19.99
N ASP A 397 -4.76 3.43 -19.15
CA ASP A 397 -3.66 3.49 -18.19
C ASP A 397 -2.33 3.34 -18.97
N PRO A 398 -1.42 4.33 -18.94
CA PRO A 398 -0.19 4.29 -19.73
C PRO A 398 0.72 3.10 -19.34
N ARG A 399 0.59 2.59 -18.11
CA ARG A 399 1.35 1.44 -17.64
C ARG A 399 0.90 0.14 -18.32
N ALA A 400 -0.39 0.01 -18.64
CA ALA A 400 -0.93 -1.21 -19.25
C ALA A 400 -0.28 -1.53 -20.60
N ASN A 401 0.04 -0.52 -21.40
CA ASN A 401 0.74 -0.72 -22.68
C ASN A 401 2.17 -1.24 -22.49
N VAL A 402 2.89 -0.71 -21.49
CA VAL A 402 4.25 -1.16 -21.16
C VAL A 402 4.22 -2.60 -20.68
N ILE A 403 3.29 -2.93 -19.75
CA ILE A 403 3.15 -4.29 -19.19
C ILE A 403 2.79 -5.30 -20.29
N ARG A 404 1.97 -4.92 -21.25
CA ARG A 404 1.65 -5.78 -22.39
C ARG A 404 2.92 -6.16 -23.18
N GLY A 405 3.82 -5.20 -23.47
CA GLY A 405 5.10 -5.48 -24.10
C GLY A 405 5.98 -6.42 -23.26
N ILE A 406 6.03 -6.20 -21.95
CA ILE A 406 6.74 -7.09 -21.01
C ILE A 406 6.13 -8.50 -21.04
N ALA A 407 4.81 -8.62 -21.07
CA ALA A 407 4.13 -9.89 -21.14
C ALA A 407 4.53 -10.68 -22.39
N GLU A 408 4.55 -10.06 -23.56
CA GLU A 408 4.99 -10.69 -24.81
C GLU A 408 6.45 -11.18 -24.72
N GLU A 409 7.35 -10.39 -24.14
CA GLU A 409 8.74 -10.78 -23.93
C GLU A 409 8.86 -11.96 -22.96
N VAL A 410 8.21 -11.92 -21.81
CA VAL A 410 8.24 -12.99 -20.81
C VAL A 410 7.68 -14.28 -21.40
N PHE A 411 6.53 -14.24 -22.09
CA PHE A 411 5.93 -15.43 -22.71
C PHE A 411 6.81 -16.04 -23.81
N SER A 412 7.62 -15.23 -24.50
CA SER A 412 8.60 -15.77 -25.47
C SER A 412 9.71 -16.60 -24.82
N LEU A 413 9.96 -16.38 -23.52
CA LEU A 413 11.03 -17.05 -22.76
C LEU A 413 10.53 -18.29 -22.00
N VAL A 414 9.34 -18.20 -21.40
CA VAL A 414 8.83 -19.25 -20.49
C VAL A 414 7.70 -20.07 -21.09
N GLY A 415 7.23 -19.70 -22.27
CA GLY A 415 6.06 -20.31 -22.91
C GLY A 415 4.78 -19.49 -22.70
N ARG A 416 3.85 -19.66 -23.61
CA ARG A 416 2.58 -18.89 -23.63
C ARG A 416 1.56 -19.52 -22.68
N ASP A 417 1.07 -18.76 -21.71
CA ASP A 417 -0.03 -19.18 -20.84
C ASP A 417 -1.36 -19.10 -21.62
N PRO A 418 -2.19 -20.15 -21.64
CA PRO A 418 -3.49 -20.13 -22.33
C PRO A 418 -4.42 -18.99 -21.89
N LEU A 419 -4.32 -18.52 -20.65
CA LEU A 419 -5.12 -17.41 -20.15
C LEU A 419 -4.79 -16.08 -20.81
N ILE A 420 -3.61 -15.94 -21.45
CA ILE A 420 -3.31 -14.72 -22.21
C ILE A 420 -4.23 -14.58 -23.43
N ASP A 421 -4.58 -15.69 -24.07
CA ASP A 421 -5.49 -15.67 -25.23
C ASP A 421 -6.89 -15.25 -24.80
N VAL A 422 -7.34 -15.72 -23.64
CA VAL A 422 -8.60 -15.27 -23.03
C VAL A 422 -8.52 -13.78 -22.69
N ALA A 423 -7.43 -13.30 -22.10
CA ALA A 423 -7.26 -11.89 -21.76
C ALA A 423 -7.24 -10.99 -23.00
N VAL A 424 -6.46 -11.34 -24.02
CA VAL A 424 -6.39 -10.56 -25.28
C VAL A 424 -7.75 -10.54 -25.98
N ALA A 425 -8.45 -11.66 -26.03
CA ALA A 425 -9.78 -11.73 -26.62
C ALA A 425 -10.81 -10.91 -25.81
N LEU A 426 -10.75 -10.98 -24.47
CA LEU A 426 -11.62 -10.19 -23.59
C LEU A 426 -11.38 -8.68 -23.78
N GLU A 427 -10.11 -8.25 -23.83
CA GLU A 427 -9.77 -6.86 -24.13
C GLU A 427 -10.35 -6.43 -25.48
N LYS A 428 -10.14 -7.23 -26.54
CA LYS A 428 -10.64 -6.95 -27.89
C LYS A 428 -12.16 -6.77 -27.89
N HIS A 429 -12.90 -7.66 -27.23
CA HIS A 429 -14.36 -7.54 -27.10
C HIS A 429 -14.76 -6.28 -26.34
N ALA A 430 -14.14 -6.01 -25.19
CA ALA A 430 -14.48 -4.84 -24.38
C ALA A 430 -14.19 -3.51 -25.11
N ARG A 431 -13.15 -3.45 -25.95
CA ARG A 431 -12.81 -2.26 -26.74
C ARG A 431 -13.77 -1.94 -27.87
N THR A 432 -14.54 -2.92 -28.35
CA THR A 432 -15.53 -2.77 -29.42
C THR A 432 -16.97 -2.67 -28.94
N ASP A 433 -17.22 -3.03 -27.71
CA ASP A 433 -18.57 -3.05 -27.13
C ASP A 433 -18.96 -1.69 -26.57
N GLU A 434 -20.11 -1.15 -27.01
CA GLU A 434 -20.60 0.18 -26.63
C GLU A 434 -20.81 0.34 -25.11
N TYR A 435 -21.15 -0.72 -24.38
CA TYR A 435 -21.35 -0.66 -22.94
C TYR A 435 -20.09 -0.24 -22.22
N PHE A 436 -18.92 -0.81 -22.64
CA PHE A 436 -17.62 -0.50 -22.05
C PHE A 436 -17.09 0.85 -22.55
N ILE A 437 -17.26 1.16 -23.83
CA ILE A 437 -16.82 2.43 -24.43
C ILE A 437 -17.54 3.61 -23.76
N LYS A 438 -18.88 3.56 -23.67
CA LYS A 438 -19.69 4.61 -23.01
C LYS A 438 -19.31 4.81 -21.55
N ARG A 439 -18.88 3.76 -20.85
CA ARG A 439 -18.45 3.80 -19.44
C ARG A 439 -16.96 4.01 -19.25
N LYS A 440 -16.20 4.13 -20.33
CA LYS A 440 -14.75 4.33 -20.31
C LYS A 440 -14.01 3.21 -19.54
N LEU A 441 -14.46 1.97 -19.72
CA LEU A 441 -13.89 0.79 -19.05
C LEU A 441 -12.79 0.20 -19.92
N TYR A 442 -11.58 0.72 -19.77
CA TYR A 442 -10.37 0.24 -20.45
C TYR A 442 -9.52 -0.62 -19.51
N PRO A 443 -8.66 -1.52 -20.04
CA PRO A 443 -7.72 -2.27 -19.22
C PRO A 443 -6.82 -1.33 -18.38
N ASN A 444 -6.65 -1.66 -17.13
CA ASN A 444 -5.76 -0.97 -16.19
C ASN A 444 -4.49 -1.79 -15.92
N VAL A 445 -3.63 -1.31 -15.02
CA VAL A 445 -2.36 -1.94 -14.65
C VAL A 445 -2.53 -3.39 -14.19
N ASP A 446 -3.63 -3.71 -13.50
CA ASP A 446 -3.86 -5.03 -12.90
C ASP A 446 -4.23 -6.09 -13.95
N PHE A 447 -4.73 -5.68 -15.12
CA PHE A 447 -5.24 -6.62 -16.12
C PHE A 447 -4.15 -7.54 -16.68
N TYR A 448 -2.97 -7.02 -16.99
CA TYR A 448 -1.86 -7.84 -17.52
C TYR A 448 -0.81 -8.20 -16.47
N SER A 449 -0.69 -7.44 -15.36
CA SER A 449 0.35 -7.67 -14.37
C SER A 449 0.27 -9.05 -13.73
N GLY A 450 -0.94 -9.52 -13.44
CA GLY A 450 -1.16 -10.86 -12.90
C GLY A 450 -0.69 -11.98 -13.83
N LEU A 451 -0.87 -11.83 -15.14
CA LEU A 451 -0.41 -12.79 -16.14
C LEU A 451 1.13 -12.83 -16.22
N VAL A 452 1.78 -11.67 -16.15
CA VAL A 452 3.26 -11.59 -16.09
C VAL A 452 3.78 -12.27 -14.84
N TYR A 453 3.20 -12.00 -13.67
CA TYR A 453 3.62 -12.60 -12.41
C TYR A 453 3.41 -14.12 -12.40
N ARG A 454 2.31 -14.59 -12.95
CA ARG A 454 2.06 -16.03 -13.12
C ARG A 454 3.09 -16.68 -14.06
N ALA A 455 3.42 -16.04 -15.17
CA ALA A 455 4.44 -16.53 -16.10
C ALA A 455 5.85 -16.56 -15.47
N LEU A 456 6.12 -15.64 -14.52
CA LEU A 456 7.32 -15.66 -13.70
C LEU A 456 7.31 -16.72 -12.59
N GLY A 457 6.23 -17.53 -12.49
CA GLY A 457 6.11 -18.64 -11.53
C GLY A 457 5.54 -18.25 -10.16
N PHE A 458 5.03 -17.04 -9.99
CA PHE A 458 4.44 -16.62 -8.72
C PHE A 458 2.99 -17.10 -8.57
N PRO A 459 2.61 -17.61 -7.38
CA PRO A 459 1.23 -17.94 -7.09
C PRO A 459 0.38 -16.66 -6.92
N PRO A 460 -0.93 -16.70 -7.22
CA PRO A 460 -1.81 -15.53 -7.18
C PRO A 460 -1.81 -14.79 -5.84
N GLU A 461 -1.74 -15.49 -4.72
CA GLU A 461 -1.72 -14.94 -3.36
C GLU A 461 -0.49 -14.05 -3.11
N PHE A 462 0.54 -14.19 -3.95
CA PHE A 462 1.78 -13.43 -3.83
C PHE A 462 1.80 -12.14 -4.67
N PHE A 463 0.83 -11.93 -5.56
CA PHE A 463 0.83 -10.78 -6.48
C PHE A 463 0.79 -9.44 -5.76
N THR A 464 0.00 -9.31 -4.70
CA THR A 464 -0.05 -8.07 -3.90
C THR A 464 1.27 -7.81 -3.17
N VAL A 465 2.04 -8.85 -2.82
CA VAL A 465 3.40 -8.70 -2.26
C VAL A 465 4.34 -8.10 -3.30
N LEU A 466 4.30 -8.60 -4.56
CA LEU A 466 5.08 -8.05 -5.67
C LEU A 466 4.73 -6.58 -5.96
N PHE A 467 3.51 -6.18 -5.64
CA PHE A 467 3.08 -4.79 -5.68
C PHE A 467 3.59 -3.98 -4.46
N ALA A 468 3.57 -4.55 -3.27
CA ALA A 468 3.99 -3.88 -2.03
C ALA A 468 5.49 -3.53 -2.03
N ILE A 469 6.34 -4.43 -2.57
CA ILE A 469 7.79 -4.21 -2.67
C ILE A 469 8.10 -2.85 -3.30
N PRO A 470 7.74 -2.59 -4.55
CA PRO A 470 8.08 -1.34 -5.22
C PRO A 470 7.32 -0.14 -4.68
N ARG A 471 6.07 -0.31 -4.24
CA ARG A 471 5.25 0.78 -3.73
C ARG A 471 5.80 1.38 -2.44
N ALA A 472 6.65 0.68 -1.71
CA ALA A 472 7.37 1.23 -0.57
C ALA A 472 8.13 2.52 -0.92
N ALA A 473 8.67 2.66 -2.13
CA ALA A 473 9.31 3.88 -2.60
C ALA A 473 8.32 5.07 -2.64
N GLY A 474 7.10 4.86 -3.14
CA GLY A 474 6.05 5.87 -3.15
C GLY A 474 5.62 6.27 -1.73
N TYR A 475 5.42 5.30 -0.82
CA TYR A 475 5.09 5.60 0.57
C TYR A 475 6.17 6.44 1.26
N LEU A 476 7.42 6.07 1.08
CA LEU A 476 8.57 6.77 1.65
C LEU A 476 8.74 8.18 1.05
N ALA A 477 8.47 8.36 -0.24
CA ALA A 477 8.48 9.67 -0.87
C ALA A 477 7.40 10.58 -0.29
N HIS A 478 6.18 10.09 -0.14
CA HIS A 478 5.07 10.85 0.45
C HIS A 478 5.28 11.12 1.93
N TRP A 479 5.82 10.16 2.70
CA TRP A 479 6.22 10.36 4.08
C TRP A 479 7.26 11.47 4.20
N ARG A 480 8.34 11.42 3.38
CA ARG A 480 9.40 12.42 3.38
C ARG A 480 8.90 13.81 2.98
N GLU A 481 8.04 13.90 1.96
CA GLU A 481 7.43 15.16 1.54
C GLU A 481 6.56 15.76 2.64
N GLN A 482 5.77 14.92 3.32
CA GLN A 482 4.90 15.34 4.42
C GLN A 482 5.66 15.92 5.61
N LEU A 483 6.86 15.43 5.94
CA LEU A 483 7.67 15.94 7.05
C LEU A 483 8.10 17.40 6.89
N VAL A 484 8.10 17.92 5.67
CA VAL A 484 8.48 19.32 5.35
C VAL A 484 7.30 20.14 4.83
N ASP A 485 6.10 19.61 4.89
CA ASP A 485 4.88 20.28 4.48
C ASP A 485 4.48 21.31 5.55
N PRO A 486 4.45 22.62 5.24
CA PRO A 486 4.09 23.67 6.21
C PRO A 486 2.62 23.57 6.65
N ASP A 487 1.76 22.93 5.85
CA ASP A 487 0.35 22.74 6.15
C ASP A 487 0.06 21.43 6.90
N LEU A 488 1.12 20.69 7.29
CA LEU A 488 0.98 19.43 8.01
C LEU A 488 0.16 19.60 9.30
N LYS A 489 -0.91 18.83 9.39
CA LYS A 489 -1.75 18.69 10.58
C LYS A 489 -2.07 17.23 10.80
N ILE A 490 -2.34 16.87 12.07
CA ILE A 490 -2.88 15.54 12.36
C ILE A 490 -4.19 15.34 11.60
N ALA A 491 -4.27 14.24 10.86
CA ALA A 491 -5.45 13.90 10.07
C ALA A 491 -6.58 13.44 11.00
N ARG A 492 -7.57 14.30 11.18
CA ARG A 492 -8.77 14.05 11.99
C ARG A 492 -10.01 14.48 11.22
N PRO A 493 -10.56 13.61 10.37
CA PRO A 493 -11.78 13.91 9.63
C PRO A 493 -12.97 14.13 10.58
N GLN A 494 -13.93 14.93 10.13
CA GLN A 494 -15.19 15.12 10.83
C GLN A 494 -16.21 14.07 10.37
N GLN A 495 -17.21 13.80 11.19
CA GLN A 495 -18.35 12.94 10.85
C GLN A 495 -19.66 13.72 10.90
N VAL A 496 -20.62 13.31 10.09
CA VAL A 496 -22.01 13.71 10.22
C VAL A 496 -22.69 12.70 11.14
N TYR A 497 -23.00 13.13 12.36
CA TYR A 497 -23.69 12.27 13.32
C TYR A 497 -25.16 12.10 12.93
N LYS A 498 -25.65 10.87 12.88
CA LYS A 498 -27.03 10.49 12.56
C LYS A 498 -27.67 9.60 13.63
N GLY A 499 -26.98 9.38 14.75
CA GLY A 499 -27.53 8.64 15.88
C GLY A 499 -28.51 9.49 16.70
N GLU A 500 -29.02 8.90 17.77
CA GLU A 500 -29.89 9.59 18.72
C GLU A 500 -29.15 10.75 19.39
N TRP A 501 -29.83 11.89 19.52
CA TRP A 501 -29.19 13.11 20.05
C TRP A 501 -28.86 12.99 21.52
N LEU A 502 -29.81 12.49 22.33
CA LEU A 502 -29.68 12.26 23.76
C LEU A 502 -30.55 11.07 24.14
N ARG A 503 -30.05 10.22 24.99
CA ARG A 503 -30.81 9.11 25.60
C ARG A 503 -30.59 9.10 27.10
N ASP A 504 -31.65 8.83 27.85
CA ASP A 504 -31.53 8.48 29.25
C ASP A 504 -30.85 7.12 29.39
N TYR A 505 -30.13 6.93 30.50
CA TYR A 505 -29.50 5.65 30.81
C TYR A 505 -30.50 4.78 31.59
N PRO A 506 -31.14 3.78 30.97
CA PRO A 506 -32.04 2.88 31.69
C PRO A 506 -31.26 1.87 32.51
N GLU A 507 -31.75 1.54 33.71
CA GLU A 507 -31.24 0.46 34.52
C GLU A 507 -31.34 -0.87 33.72
N ILE A 508 -30.47 -1.84 34.02
CA ILE A 508 -30.34 -3.06 33.22
C ILE A 508 -31.65 -3.86 33.12
N ASN A 509 -32.45 -3.85 34.18
CA ASN A 509 -33.76 -4.51 34.26
C ASN A 509 -34.90 -3.75 33.54
N GLN A 510 -34.63 -2.52 33.10
CA GLN A 510 -35.59 -1.66 32.37
C GLN A 510 -35.28 -1.62 30.87
N ARG A 511 -34.23 -2.32 30.41
CA ARG A 511 -33.82 -2.33 29.01
C ARG A 511 -34.73 -3.25 28.21
N ASP A 512 -35.18 -2.78 27.04
CA ASP A 512 -36.02 -3.55 26.12
C ASP A 512 -35.20 -4.70 25.49
N GLU A 513 -35.69 -5.93 25.62
CA GLU A 513 -35.08 -7.12 25.00
C GLU A 513 -35.19 -7.14 23.48
N ARG A 514 -36.04 -6.30 22.89
CA ARG A 514 -36.24 -6.21 21.44
C ARG A 514 -35.20 -5.38 20.67
N GLN A 515 -34.21 -4.82 21.36
CA GLN A 515 -33.09 -4.23 20.64
C GLN A 515 -32.37 -5.34 19.87
N GLU A 516 -32.32 -5.18 18.53
CA GLU A 516 -31.63 -6.12 17.65
C GLU A 516 -30.27 -6.47 18.24
N HIS A 517 -30.12 -7.70 18.67
CA HIS A 517 -28.83 -8.19 19.11
C HIS A 517 -27.87 -8.10 17.93
N MET A 518 -26.93 -7.16 17.95
CA MET A 518 -25.70 -7.35 17.20
C MET A 518 -25.19 -8.75 17.54
N GLY A 519 -25.30 -9.66 16.57
CA GLY A 519 -25.19 -11.09 16.80
C GLY A 519 -23.99 -11.40 17.67
N VAL A 520 -24.25 -11.80 18.90
CA VAL A 520 -23.21 -12.37 19.77
C VAL A 520 -22.61 -13.52 19.00
N VAL A 521 -21.33 -13.40 18.64
CA VAL A 521 -20.58 -14.51 18.02
C VAL A 521 -20.70 -15.70 18.98
N ARG A 522 -21.60 -16.63 18.67
CA ARG A 522 -21.87 -17.77 19.54
C ARG A 522 -20.57 -18.49 19.82
N ALA A 523 -20.34 -18.85 21.08
CA ALA A 523 -19.14 -19.55 21.57
C ALA A 523 -18.76 -20.81 20.76
N SER A 524 -19.71 -21.36 19.97
CA SER A 524 -19.50 -22.48 19.05
C SER A 524 -18.39 -22.22 17.99
N ASN A 525 -18.20 -20.97 17.55
CA ASN A 525 -17.15 -20.64 16.57
C ASN A 525 -15.76 -20.56 17.22
N ALA A 526 -15.68 -20.11 18.47
CA ALA A 526 -14.44 -20.13 19.24
C ALA A 526 -14.01 -21.56 19.61
N THR A 527 -14.97 -22.45 19.86
CA THR A 527 -14.72 -23.87 20.13
C THR A 527 -14.26 -24.59 18.85
N ARG A 528 -14.85 -24.33 17.69
CA ARG A 528 -14.41 -24.88 16.40
C ARG A 528 -12.98 -24.44 16.05
N ARG A 529 -12.61 -23.19 16.27
CA ARG A 529 -11.24 -22.70 16.04
C ARG A 529 -10.22 -23.36 16.98
N ARG A 530 -10.57 -23.59 18.24
CA ARG A 530 -9.70 -24.30 19.20
C ARG A 530 -9.53 -25.77 18.85
N MET A 531 -10.60 -26.43 18.39
CA MET A 531 -10.53 -27.84 17.98
C MET A 531 -9.81 -28.06 16.65
N ALA A 532 -9.84 -27.09 15.73
CA ALA A 532 -9.05 -27.11 14.49
C ALA A 532 -7.54 -27.01 14.77
N GLY A 533 -7.13 -26.26 15.78
CA GLY A 533 -5.72 -26.12 16.18
C GLY A 533 -5.14 -27.34 16.90
N THR A 534 -5.98 -28.26 17.40
CA THR A 534 -5.52 -29.45 18.15
C THR A 534 -5.48 -30.73 17.30
N ARG A 535 -6.04 -30.73 16.12
CA ARG A 535 -5.88 -31.81 15.14
C ARG A 535 -4.80 -31.42 14.14
N GLY A 536 -3.55 -31.67 14.46
CA GLY A 536 -2.45 -31.73 13.51
C GLY A 536 -2.75 -32.84 12.51
N GLY A 537 -3.04 -32.48 11.27
CA GLY A 537 -3.29 -33.47 10.21
C GLY A 537 -4.02 -32.85 9.01
N THR A 538 -3.29 -32.55 7.99
CA THR A 538 -3.63 -32.79 6.58
C THR A 538 -5.14 -33.01 6.30
N GLY A 539 -5.93 -31.95 6.20
CA GLY A 539 -7.35 -32.14 5.87
C GLY A 539 -8.15 -30.89 5.64
N PHE A 540 -7.53 -29.71 5.57
CA PHE A 540 -8.20 -28.47 5.16
C PHE A 540 -7.70 -27.98 3.82
N LEU A 541 -7.68 -28.90 2.87
CA LEU A 541 -7.59 -28.54 1.47
C LEU A 541 -8.93 -28.82 0.82
N ARG A 542 -9.60 -27.73 0.41
CA ARG A 542 -10.47 -27.70 -0.74
C ARG A 542 -11.93 -28.00 -0.52
N ASP A 543 -12.64 -26.98 -0.20
CA ASP A 543 -13.83 -26.68 -0.97
C ASP A 543 -13.83 -25.17 -1.29
N PRO A 544 -13.46 -24.77 -2.52
CA PRO A 544 -13.54 -23.36 -2.96
C PRO A 544 -14.99 -22.84 -2.96
N ALA A 545 -15.98 -23.72 -2.89
CA ALA A 545 -17.38 -23.34 -2.86
C ALA A 545 -17.85 -22.84 -1.48
N SER A 546 -17.20 -23.25 -0.39
CA SER A 546 -17.59 -22.84 0.95
C SER A 546 -17.24 -21.37 1.30
N HIS A 547 -16.30 -20.76 0.57
CA HIS A 547 -15.99 -19.33 0.72
C HIS A 547 -16.97 -18.40 -0.02
N ILE A 548 -17.78 -18.92 -0.93
CA ILE A 548 -18.76 -18.15 -1.70
C ILE A 548 -20.06 -17.93 -0.92
N VAL A 549 -20.37 -18.77 0.04
CA VAL A 549 -21.60 -18.67 0.84
C VAL A 549 -21.52 -17.55 1.89
N ALA A 550 -20.31 -17.23 2.38
CA ALA A 550 -20.14 -16.14 3.37
C ALA A 550 -20.31 -14.74 2.79
N THR A 551 -20.20 -14.57 1.48
CA THR A 551 -20.37 -13.27 0.82
C THR A 551 -21.79 -13.00 0.34
N LYS A 552 -22.72 -13.97 0.46
CA LYS A 552 -24.12 -13.77 0.09
C LYS A 552 -24.99 -13.18 1.20
N GLU A 553 -24.51 -13.13 2.43
CA GLU A 553 -25.28 -12.58 3.56
C GLU A 553 -24.91 -11.13 3.94
N ILE A 554 -23.98 -10.49 3.23
CA ILE A 554 -23.80 -9.04 3.30
C ILE A 554 -24.49 -8.39 2.10
N SER A 555 -25.74 -8.73 1.85
CA SER A 555 -26.68 -7.80 1.23
C SER A 555 -27.21 -6.92 2.35
N LEU A 556 -26.63 -5.77 2.54
CA LEU A 556 -27.26 -4.68 3.28
C LEU A 556 -28.65 -4.49 2.70
N SER A 557 -29.67 -4.88 3.44
CA SER A 557 -31.05 -4.59 3.11
C SER A 557 -31.22 -3.07 3.16
N THR A 558 -31.15 -2.42 2.02
CA THR A 558 -31.54 -1.02 1.83
C THR A 558 -33.06 -0.89 1.66
N LYS A 559 -33.84 -1.78 2.26
CA LYS A 559 -35.30 -1.63 2.33
C LYS A 559 -35.66 -1.09 3.69
N GLY A 560 -35.96 0.21 3.75
CA GLY A 560 -36.63 0.80 4.88
C GLY A 560 -36.28 2.24 5.20
N TRP A 561 -36.22 3.12 4.23
CA TRP A 561 -36.42 4.55 4.46
C TRP A 561 -37.40 5.06 3.38
N GLY A 562 -38.68 5.07 3.73
CA GLY A 562 -39.66 5.71 2.93
C GLY A 562 -39.45 7.22 2.93
N SER A 563 -39.23 7.79 1.75
CA SER A 563 -39.45 9.19 1.47
C SER A 563 -40.41 9.26 0.30
N SER A 564 -41.63 9.72 0.59
CA SER A 564 -42.53 10.29 -0.39
C SER A 564 -41.90 11.57 -0.93
N ALA A 565 -41.52 11.61 -2.20
CA ALA A 565 -41.70 12.70 -3.14
C ALA A 565 -40.81 12.56 -4.39
N GLY A 566 -41.42 12.60 -5.56
CA GLY A 566 -40.92 13.27 -6.77
C GLY A 566 -39.92 12.49 -7.62
N GLU A 567 -40.45 11.82 -8.63
CA GLU A 567 -39.72 11.44 -9.85
C GLU A 567 -39.07 12.66 -10.48
N GLN A 568 -37.74 12.59 -10.70
CA GLN A 568 -37.11 13.01 -11.95
C GLN A 568 -35.67 12.49 -11.97
N GLY A 569 -35.30 11.86 -13.07
CA GLY A 569 -34.10 11.08 -13.26
C GLY A 569 -32.81 11.88 -13.28
N SER A 570 -31.77 11.28 -12.74
CA SER A 570 -30.42 11.41 -13.26
C SER A 570 -29.60 10.21 -12.79
N SER A 571 -28.92 9.60 -13.74
CA SER A 571 -28.06 8.44 -13.63
C SER A 571 -26.87 8.70 -12.71
N GLY A 572 -26.90 8.16 -11.50
CA GLY A 572 -25.75 8.10 -10.62
C GLY A 572 -24.86 6.90 -11.01
N ILE A 573 -23.70 7.15 -11.53
CA ILE A 573 -22.70 6.13 -11.87
C ILE A 573 -21.86 5.87 -10.64
N GLU A 574 -22.04 4.72 -10.01
CA GLU A 574 -21.10 4.23 -9.00
C GLU A 574 -19.93 3.54 -9.70
N HIS A 575 -18.76 4.15 -9.62
CA HIS A 575 -17.50 3.55 -10.03
C HIS A 575 -16.75 3.07 -8.79
N PHE A 576 -16.56 1.76 -8.70
CA PHE A 576 -15.58 1.16 -7.80
C PHE A 576 -14.38 0.66 -8.61
N CYS A 577 -13.19 1.13 -8.23
CA CYS A 577 -11.91 0.49 -8.60
C CYS A 577 -11.59 -0.62 -7.64
#